data_6ab3a2c656d26917deda0a077a685156
#
_entry.id   6ab3a2c656d26917deda0a077a685156
#
_cell.length_a   1.000
_cell.length_b   1.000
_cell.length_c   1.000
_cell.angle_alpha   90.00
_cell.angle_beta   90.00
_cell.angle_gamma   90.00
#
_symmetry.space_group_name_H-M   'P 1'
#
loop_
_entity.id
_entity.type
_entity.pdbx_description
1 polymer ?
#
loop_
_entity_poly.entity_id
_entity_poly.type
_entity_poly.pdbx_seq_one_letter_code
_entity_poly.pdbx_strand_id
1 'polypeptide(L)'
;MLFKRNLFFILLGLAFTVGAGNSQGLDEKLILSKLNHSDVLENLQQSLEDLEQEKDSRTKKDYNDAKRNLQRQIRDEKSRMTAATAKVKELLHRVAAGEGIDVQDKEGCTLIMRAADCGNDEIVSLILKESPAPDLSVLDRLGRTAVAHERDGGGSVIIQFLSGQWEEAVNNADESAVERLMASGISPNQLVRGNPPVGLFVKSGNAALVRTMLTFNPRLKVQMTDGTSLLELALRKQDPDIVSALLAAGIPADQAFMNGMHPMGYLMTRCQPATVKAFIQGAGGAAQRLEMGGISMLNLAARVGSLEVVKTVAEAIPTAINREDSLGDLPLFEAARRGNVEVYDYLLGKGAKVDNTNSAGETTLIHAVLSGKPAMVQHVLEKIAPNRVVAKDRAGHDALFYAQQIKNAEIEQLLKDAPAK
;
A
#
# COMPACT_ATOMS: atom_id res chain seq x y z
N MET A 1 -30.13 16.45 21.01
CA MET A 1 -30.18 17.12 19.69
C MET A 1 -29.47 16.34 18.57
N LEU A 2 -29.38 15.02 18.68
CA LEU A 2 -28.69 14.13 17.68
C LEU A 2 -29.67 13.39 16.74
N PHE A 3 -30.96 13.69 16.82
CA PHE A 3 -32.02 12.91 16.12
C PHE A 3 -32.53 13.53 14.81
N LYS A 4 -32.14 14.76 14.44
CA LYS A 4 -32.59 15.39 13.17
C LYS A 4 -31.62 15.20 11.99
N ARG A 5 -30.42 14.67 12.20
CA ARG A 5 -29.43 14.47 11.15
C ARG A 5 -29.61 13.18 10.33
N ASN A 6 -30.37 12.20 10.82
CA ASN A 6 -30.46 10.86 10.17
C ASN A 6 -31.68 10.68 9.25
N LEU A 7 -32.56 11.69 9.10
CA LEU A 7 -33.74 11.54 8.24
C LEU A 7 -33.54 12.00 6.79
N PHE A 8 -32.45 12.70 6.51
CA PHE A 8 -32.12 13.19 5.16
C PHE A 8 -31.45 12.12 4.27
N PHE A 9 -30.89 11.06 4.87
CA PHE A 9 -30.18 10.00 4.16
C PHE A 9 -31.04 8.93 3.47
N ILE A 10 -32.34 8.87 3.74
CA ILE A 10 -33.25 7.83 3.21
C ILE A 10 -33.96 8.26 1.92
N LEU A 11 -33.96 9.54 1.56
CA LEU A 11 -34.69 10.05 0.38
C LEU A 11 -33.81 10.20 -0.89
N LEU A 12 -32.50 10.02 -0.80
CA LEU A 12 -31.57 10.10 -1.96
C LEU A 12 -31.32 8.75 -2.66
N GLY A 13 -31.85 7.64 -2.13
CA GLY A 13 -31.61 6.28 -2.65
C GLY A 13 -32.65 5.75 -3.67
N LEU A 14 -33.66 6.52 -4.08
CA LEU A 14 -34.79 5.95 -4.83
C LEU A 14 -35.24 6.71 -6.09
N ALA A 15 -34.36 7.42 -6.77
CA ALA A 15 -34.72 8.04 -8.04
C ALA A 15 -33.64 8.02 -9.10
N PHE A 16 -33.14 6.84 -9.45
CA PHE A 16 -32.46 6.63 -10.73
C PHE A 16 -33.27 5.65 -11.58
N THR A 17 -34.37 6.12 -12.12
CA THR A 17 -34.97 5.54 -13.34
C THR A 17 -34.65 6.47 -14.49
N VAL A 18 -33.92 5.92 -15.44
CA VAL A 18 -33.61 6.51 -16.74
C VAL A 18 -34.89 6.93 -17.43
N GLY A 19 -35.08 8.24 -17.59
CA GLY A 19 -36.09 8.84 -18.46
C GLY A 19 -35.38 9.73 -19.47
N ALA A 20 -35.37 9.30 -20.71
CA ALA A 20 -34.89 10.09 -21.83
C ALA A 20 -35.81 11.29 -22.07
N GLY A 21 -35.22 12.48 -22.22
CA GLY A 21 -35.86 13.59 -22.90
C GLY A 21 -36.20 14.79 -22.02
N ASN A 22 -35.36 15.74 -22.07
CA ASN A 22 -35.46 17.19 -22.17
C ASN A 22 -34.21 17.80 -21.49
N SER A 23 -33.36 18.42 -22.26
CA SER A 23 -32.34 19.33 -21.77
C SER A 23 -33.04 20.55 -21.16
N GLN A 24 -33.46 20.47 -19.91
CA GLN A 24 -33.77 21.65 -19.13
C GLN A 24 -32.40 22.25 -18.77
N GLY A 25 -32.07 23.39 -19.40
CA GLY A 25 -30.89 24.14 -19.08
C GLY A 25 -30.86 24.56 -17.62
N LEU A 26 -29.68 24.82 -17.09
CA LEU A 26 -29.40 25.27 -15.75
C LEU A 26 -30.45 26.33 -15.30
N ASP A 27 -31.18 26.06 -14.22
CA ASP A 27 -32.20 27.01 -13.73
C ASP A 27 -31.52 28.20 -13.02
N GLU A 28 -31.13 29.16 -13.85
CA GLU A 28 -30.45 30.39 -13.42
C GLU A 28 -31.23 31.10 -12.30
N LYS A 29 -32.58 31.17 -12.41
CA LYS A 29 -33.41 31.86 -11.43
C LYS A 29 -33.40 31.15 -10.07
N LEU A 30 -33.40 29.82 -10.09
CA LEU A 30 -33.34 29.02 -8.88
C LEU A 30 -31.97 29.19 -8.19
N ILE A 31 -30.86 29.13 -8.94
CA ILE A 31 -29.53 29.34 -8.40
C ILE A 31 -29.38 30.77 -7.85
N LEU A 32 -29.85 31.78 -8.59
CA LEU A 32 -29.81 33.19 -8.16
C LEU A 32 -30.60 33.41 -6.86
N SER A 33 -31.70 32.70 -6.67
CA SER A 33 -32.52 32.82 -5.44
C SER A 33 -31.82 32.27 -4.22
N LYS A 34 -30.87 31.34 -4.39
CA LYS A 34 -30.16 30.65 -3.30
C LYS A 34 -28.74 31.18 -3.01
N LEU A 35 -28.25 32.12 -3.82
CA LEU A 35 -26.87 32.65 -3.70
C LEU A 35 -26.59 33.38 -2.39
N ASN A 36 -27.59 33.80 -1.63
CA ASN A 36 -27.40 34.52 -0.37
C ASN A 36 -27.41 33.61 0.86
N HIS A 37 -27.51 32.31 0.67
CA HIS A 37 -27.54 31.33 1.74
C HIS A 37 -26.13 30.72 1.93
N SER A 38 -25.64 30.61 3.17
CA SER A 38 -24.40 29.95 3.53
C SER A 38 -24.55 29.29 4.89
N ASP A 39 -24.35 27.98 4.93
CA ASP A 39 -24.38 27.20 6.17
C ASP A 39 -23.30 27.66 7.16
N VAL A 40 -22.13 28.11 6.66
CA VAL A 40 -21.05 28.64 7.51
C VAL A 40 -21.49 29.93 8.20
N LEU A 41 -22.15 30.83 7.45
CA LEU A 41 -22.65 32.09 8.00
C LEU A 41 -23.76 31.86 9.05
N GLU A 42 -24.68 30.93 8.79
CA GLU A 42 -25.72 30.57 9.74
C GLU A 42 -25.16 29.96 11.02
N ASN A 43 -24.19 29.05 10.91
CA ASN A 43 -23.50 28.48 12.07
C ASN A 43 -22.75 29.52 12.91
N LEU A 44 -22.11 30.50 12.26
CA LEU A 44 -21.43 31.60 12.96
C LEU A 44 -22.44 32.52 13.66
N GLN A 45 -23.59 32.79 13.03
CA GLN A 45 -24.67 33.57 13.63
C GLN A 45 -25.28 32.86 14.84
N GLN A 46 -25.55 31.56 14.71
CA GLN A 46 -26.05 30.76 15.83
C GLN A 46 -25.03 30.72 16.98
N SER A 47 -23.74 30.57 16.68
CA SER A 47 -22.68 30.62 17.71
C SER A 47 -22.62 31.96 18.43
N LEU A 48 -22.96 33.05 17.74
CA LEU A 48 -23.04 34.37 18.35
C LEU A 48 -24.27 34.51 19.27
N GLU A 49 -25.43 33.93 18.85
CA GLU A 49 -26.64 33.89 19.69
C GLU A 49 -26.44 33.04 20.93
N ASP A 50 -25.80 31.86 20.79
CA ASP A 50 -25.49 30.97 21.91
C ASP A 50 -24.55 31.65 22.90
N LEU A 51 -23.52 32.41 22.41
CA LEU A 51 -22.62 33.17 23.24
C LEU A 51 -23.35 34.31 24.00
N GLU A 52 -24.36 34.92 23.39
CA GLU A 52 -25.18 35.94 24.05
C GLU A 52 -26.04 35.37 25.18
N GLN A 53 -26.50 34.15 25.05
CA GLN A 53 -27.23 33.40 26.10
C GLN A 53 -26.30 33.05 27.29
N GLU A 54 -25.02 32.78 27.03
CA GLU A 54 -24.04 32.45 28.06
C GLU A 54 -23.36 33.68 28.73
N LYS A 55 -23.79 34.88 28.40
CA LYS A 55 -23.16 36.13 28.83
C LYS A 55 -22.92 36.21 30.34
N ASP A 56 -23.89 35.77 31.14
CA ASP A 56 -23.85 35.88 32.61
C ASP A 56 -22.98 34.78 33.27
N SER A 57 -22.62 33.74 32.53
CA SER A 57 -21.78 32.62 32.97
C SER A 57 -20.27 32.86 32.75
N ARG A 58 -19.92 33.87 31.97
CA ARG A 58 -18.52 34.17 31.58
C ARG A 58 -17.99 35.48 32.23
N THR A 59 -16.67 35.59 32.34
CA THR A 59 -16.10 36.87 32.69
C THR A 59 -16.39 37.90 31.60
N LYS A 60 -16.61 39.19 32.01
CA LYS A 60 -16.90 40.27 31.07
C LYS A 60 -15.84 40.41 29.97
N LYS A 61 -14.57 40.10 30.30
CA LYS A 61 -13.44 40.16 29.35
C LYS A 61 -13.57 39.02 28.32
N ASP A 62 -13.70 37.78 28.78
CA ASP A 62 -13.76 36.62 27.92
C ASP A 62 -14.99 36.66 26.98
N TYR A 63 -16.14 37.11 27.49
CA TYR A 63 -17.34 37.35 26.68
C TYR A 63 -17.09 38.38 25.57
N ASN A 64 -16.50 39.55 25.91
CA ASN A 64 -16.25 40.60 24.92
C ASN A 64 -15.22 40.20 23.87
N ASP A 65 -14.21 39.41 24.25
CA ASP A 65 -13.18 38.92 23.32
C ASP A 65 -13.75 37.87 22.38
N ALA A 66 -14.54 36.91 22.88
CA ALA A 66 -15.25 35.91 22.07
C ALA A 66 -16.26 36.58 21.11
N LYS A 67 -17.05 37.53 21.59
CA LYS A 67 -18.01 38.27 20.79
C LYS A 67 -17.34 39.06 19.65
N ARG A 68 -16.23 39.75 19.93
CA ARG A 68 -15.46 40.44 18.88
C ARG A 68 -14.90 39.50 17.83
N ASN A 69 -14.42 38.34 18.25
CA ASN A 69 -13.90 37.35 17.34
C ASN A 69 -14.99 36.81 16.41
N LEU A 70 -16.14 36.39 16.96
CA LEU A 70 -17.27 35.92 16.15
C LEU A 70 -17.81 37.00 15.20
N GLN A 71 -17.94 38.24 15.68
CA GLN A 71 -18.38 39.33 14.80
C GLN A 71 -17.38 39.65 13.68
N ARG A 72 -16.07 39.44 13.92
CA ARG A 72 -15.06 39.55 12.87
C ARG A 72 -15.23 38.44 11.86
N GLN A 73 -15.34 37.18 12.30
CA GLN A 73 -15.55 36.01 11.42
C GLN A 73 -16.81 36.15 10.56
N ILE A 74 -17.92 36.63 11.15
CA ILE A 74 -19.16 36.91 10.40
C ILE A 74 -18.94 37.99 9.33
N ARG A 75 -18.19 39.05 9.62
CA ARG A 75 -17.90 40.10 8.62
C ARG A 75 -17.03 39.59 7.50
N ASP A 76 -15.99 38.81 7.84
CA ASP A 76 -15.05 38.25 6.88
C ASP A 76 -15.80 37.28 5.96
N GLU A 77 -16.69 36.44 6.53
CA GLU A 77 -17.51 35.50 5.77
C GLU A 77 -18.52 36.21 4.84
N LYS A 78 -19.22 37.24 5.32
CA LYS A 78 -20.11 38.06 4.48
C LYS A 78 -19.37 38.70 3.31
N SER A 79 -18.14 39.18 3.54
CA SER A 79 -17.32 39.77 2.47
C SER A 79 -16.91 38.71 1.44
N ARG A 80 -16.49 37.53 1.92
CA ARG A 80 -16.16 36.38 1.08
C ARG A 80 -17.35 35.95 0.21
N MET A 81 -18.51 35.77 0.82
CA MET A 81 -19.75 35.43 0.11
C MET A 81 -20.11 36.43 -0.96
N THR A 82 -20.03 37.74 -0.66
CA THR A 82 -20.38 38.79 -1.63
C THR A 82 -19.48 38.72 -2.86
N ALA A 83 -18.18 38.50 -2.67
CA ALA A 83 -17.23 38.37 -3.76
C ALA A 83 -17.46 37.08 -4.58
N ALA A 84 -17.70 35.94 -3.90
CA ALA A 84 -17.97 34.67 -4.55
C ALA A 84 -19.30 34.71 -5.34
N THR A 85 -20.35 35.31 -4.75
CA THR A 85 -21.67 35.49 -5.39
C THR A 85 -21.56 36.28 -6.71
N ALA A 86 -20.74 37.34 -6.75
CA ALA A 86 -20.55 38.11 -7.97
C ALA A 86 -19.92 37.28 -9.09
N LYS A 87 -18.93 36.43 -8.76
CA LYS A 87 -18.26 35.53 -9.71
C LYS A 87 -19.17 34.40 -10.16
N VAL A 88 -20.00 33.83 -9.27
CA VAL A 88 -21.02 32.84 -9.65
C VAL A 88 -21.99 33.46 -10.66
N LYS A 89 -22.48 34.69 -10.43
CA LYS A 89 -23.40 35.37 -11.35
C LYS A 89 -22.74 35.57 -12.72
N GLU A 90 -21.49 36.00 -12.79
CA GLU A 90 -20.76 36.18 -14.03
C GLU A 90 -20.69 34.88 -14.83
N LEU A 91 -20.26 33.79 -14.19
CA LEU A 91 -20.16 32.49 -14.87
C LEU A 91 -21.53 31.91 -15.25
N LEU A 92 -22.54 32.07 -14.40
CA LEU A 92 -23.90 31.63 -14.69
C LEU A 92 -24.47 32.30 -15.93
N HIS A 93 -24.26 33.61 -16.09
CA HIS A 93 -24.63 34.33 -17.32
C HIS A 93 -23.91 33.79 -18.57
N ARG A 94 -22.65 33.46 -18.48
CA ARG A 94 -21.87 32.89 -19.58
C ARG A 94 -22.35 31.49 -19.97
N VAL A 95 -22.67 30.65 -18.98
CA VAL A 95 -23.26 29.33 -19.20
C VAL A 95 -24.65 29.49 -19.87
N ALA A 96 -25.50 30.41 -19.40
CA ALA A 96 -26.81 30.71 -19.99
C ALA A 96 -26.70 31.28 -21.43
N ALA A 97 -25.59 31.93 -21.74
CA ALA A 97 -25.28 32.41 -23.09
C ALA A 97 -24.76 31.31 -24.05
N GLY A 98 -24.64 30.08 -23.58
CA GLY A 98 -24.23 28.93 -24.38
C GLY A 98 -22.73 28.55 -24.30
N GLU A 99 -21.97 29.16 -23.39
CA GLU A 99 -20.59 28.74 -23.11
C GLU A 99 -20.61 27.49 -22.23
N GLY A 100 -20.43 26.38 -22.42
CA GLY A 100 -20.49 25.14 -21.61
C GLY A 100 -20.35 25.31 -20.09
N ILE A 101 -20.81 24.35 -19.32
CA ILE A 101 -20.87 24.40 -17.85
C ILE A 101 -19.49 24.54 -17.18
N ASP A 102 -18.42 24.10 -17.89
CA ASP A 102 -17.03 24.14 -17.42
C ASP A 102 -16.27 25.41 -17.87
N VAL A 103 -17.01 26.42 -18.33
CA VAL A 103 -16.41 27.73 -18.66
C VAL A 103 -15.69 28.30 -17.44
N GLN A 104 -14.46 28.80 -17.67
CA GLN A 104 -13.60 29.32 -16.63
C GLN A 104 -13.58 30.85 -16.59
N ASP A 105 -13.50 31.40 -15.39
CA ASP A 105 -13.25 32.85 -15.19
C ASP A 105 -11.76 33.20 -15.35
N LYS A 106 -11.42 34.46 -15.06
CA LYS A 106 -10.04 34.97 -15.16
C LYS A 106 -9.04 34.29 -14.21
N GLU A 107 -9.52 33.63 -13.16
CA GLU A 107 -8.68 32.87 -12.21
C GLU A 107 -8.63 31.38 -12.55
N GLY A 108 -9.29 30.97 -13.64
CA GLY A 108 -9.38 29.57 -14.07
C GLY A 108 -10.44 28.76 -13.33
N CYS A 109 -11.31 29.41 -12.55
CA CYS A 109 -12.35 28.72 -11.80
C CYS A 109 -13.60 28.51 -12.63
N THR A 110 -14.20 27.32 -12.52
CA THR A 110 -15.50 26.97 -13.12
C THR A 110 -16.66 27.43 -12.23
N LEU A 111 -17.89 27.35 -12.77
CA LEU A 111 -19.10 27.66 -12.03
C LEU A 111 -19.22 26.87 -10.72
N ILE A 112 -18.96 25.57 -10.77
CA ILE A 112 -19.04 24.71 -9.57
C ILE A 112 -17.97 25.05 -8.52
N MET A 113 -16.74 25.44 -8.94
CA MET A 113 -15.70 25.92 -8.02
C MET A 113 -16.16 27.17 -7.27
N ARG A 114 -16.77 28.13 -7.98
CA ARG A 114 -17.27 29.37 -7.39
C ARG A 114 -18.49 29.14 -6.49
N ALA A 115 -19.36 28.20 -6.85
CA ALA A 115 -20.45 27.78 -6.00
C ALA A 115 -19.92 27.15 -4.68
N ALA A 116 -18.90 26.32 -4.79
CA ALA A 116 -18.21 25.71 -3.64
C ALA A 116 -17.55 26.77 -2.73
N ASP A 117 -16.93 27.81 -3.30
CA ASP A 117 -16.38 28.95 -2.54
C ASP A 117 -17.45 29.71 -1.73
N CYS A 118 -18.71 29.68 -2.19
CA CYS A 118 -19.82 30.27 -1.44
C CYS A 118 -20.22 29.45 -0.20
N GLY A 119 -19.77 28.21 -0.07
CA GLY A 119 -20.21 27.29 0.98
C GLY A 119 -21.69 26.98 0.92
N ASN A 120 -22.29 26.96 -0.29
CA ASN A 120 -23.71 26.74 -0.51
C ASN A 120 -23.97 25.38 -1.15
N ASP A 121 -24.23 24.38 -0.32
CA ASP A 121 -24.43 22.99 -0.72
C ASP A 121 -25.63 22.81 -1.66
N GLU A 122 -26.68 23.66 -1.58
CA GLU A 122 -27.85 23.57 -2.46
C GLU A 122 -27.48 23.94 -3.90
N ILE A 123 -26.69 25.02 -4.10
CA ILE A 123 -26.24 25.44 -5.44
C ILE A 123 -25.30 24.40 -6.03
N VAL A 124 -24.37 23.91 -5.24
CA VAL A 124 -23.46 22.83 -5.68
C VAL A 124 -24.26 21.59 -6.11
N SER A 125 -25.26 21.20 -5.33
CA SER A 125 -26.16 20.07 -5.66
C SER A 125 -26.95 20.28 -6.94
N LEU A 126 -27.37 21.50 -7.22
CA LEU A 126 -28.09 21.84 -8.46
C LEU A 126 -27.17 21.71 -9.67
N ILE A 127 -25.95 22.28 -9.59
CA ILE A 127 -24.97 22.22 -10.67
C ILE A 127 -24.52 20.78 -10.97
N LEU A 128 -24.35 19.94 -9.94
CA LEU A 128 -23.98 18.53 -10.12
C LEU A 128 -25.04 17.68 -10.85
N LYS A 129 -26.29 18.15 -10.90
CA LYS A 129 -27.40 17.45 -11.57
C LYS A 129 -27.56 17.85 -13.04
N GLU A 130 -26.81 18.82 -13.51
CA GLU A 130 -26.90 19.30 -14.88
C GLU A 130 -26.45 18.25 -15.92
N SER A 131 -26.88 18.42 -17.15
CA SER A 131 -26.47 17.56 -18.27
C SER A 131 -26.02 18.43 -19.46
N PRO A 132 -24.76 18.36 -19.87
CA PRO A 132 -23.73 17.48 -19.33
C PRO A 132 -23.31 17.85 -17.91
N ALA A 133 -22.90 16.85 -17.14
CA ALA A 133 -22.37 17.07 -15.78
C ALA A 133 -21.06 17.87 -15.82
N PRO A 134 -20.77 18.72 -14.81
CA PRO A 134 -19.54 19.47 -14.75
C PRO A 134 -18.31 18.55 -14.62
N ASP A 135 -17.22 18.90 -15.29
CA ASP A 135 -15.94 18.20 -15.13
C ASP A 135 -15.25 18.66 -13.85
N LEU A 136 -15.27 17.77 -12.83
CA LEU A 136 -14.69 18.04 -11.53
C LEU A 136 -13.15 17.90 -11.49
N SER A 137 -12.53 17.47 -12.59
CA SER A 137 -11.08 17.36 -12.72
C SER A 137 -10.42 18.65 -13.23
N VAL A 138 -11.21 19.64 -13.67
CA VAL A 138 -10.71 20.95 -14.09
C VAL A 138 -9.94 21.60 -12.96
N LEU A 139 -8.82 22.23 -13.31
CA LEU A 139 -7.96 22.94 -12.35
C LEU A 139 -8.06 24.45 -12.55
N ASP A 140 -8.08 25.19 -11.45
CA ASP A 140 -7.89 26.63 -11.46
C ASP A 140 -6.42 27.00 -11.76
N ARG A 141 -6.09 28.28 -11.85
CA ARG A 141 -4.70 28.74 -12.08
C ARG A 141 -3.72 28.39 -10.96
N LEU A 142 -4.20 28.01 -9.78
CA LEU A 142 -3.40 27.55 -8.66
C LEU A 142 -3.29 26.00 -8.59
N GLY A 143 -3.88 25.29 -9.59
CA GLY A 143 -3.89 23.83 -9.63
C GLY A 143 -4.88 23.17 -8.66
N ARG A 144 -5.96 23.89 -8.24
CA ARG A 144 -6.97 23.38 -7.31
C ARG A 144 -8.19 22.86 -8.08
N THR A 145 -8.74 21.74 -7.62
CA THR A 145 -10.00 21.16 -8.11
C THR A 145 -11.22 21.74 -7.37
N ALA A 146 -12.43 21.45 -7.87
CA ALA A 146 -13.69 21.81 -7.18
C ALA A 146 -13.77 21.26 -5.74
N VAL A 147 -13.20 20.07 -5.48
CA VAL A 147 -13.10 19.49 -4.12
C VAL A 147 -12.26 20.36 -3.18
N ALA A 148 -11.17 20.95 -3.70
CA ALA A 148 -10.33 21.84 -2.89
C ALA A 148 -11.07 23.13 -2.53
N HIS A 149 -11.82 23.71 -3.49
CA HIS A 149 -12.67 24.88 -3.27
C HIS A 149 -13.80 24.58 -2.26
N GLU A 150 -14.44 23.42 -2.35
CA GLU A 150 -15.46 23.00 -1.39
C GLU A 150 -14.90 22.88 0.04
N ARG A 151 -13.70 22.33 0.18
CA ARG A 151 -13.03 22.23 1.49
C ARG A 151 -12.77 23.61 2.10
N ASP A 152 -12.32 24.56 1.29
CA ASP A 152 -12.07 25.94 1.72
C ASP A 152 -13.38 26.68 2.01
N GLY A 153 -14.47 26.35 1.26
CA GLY A 153 -15.82 26.87 1.42
C GLY A 153 -16.59 26.30 2.61
N GLY A 154 -16.13 25.17 3.18
CA GLY A 154 -16.79 24.51 4.29
C GLY A 154 -17.95 23.57 3.90
N GLY A 155 -18.17 23.34 2.60
CA GLY A 155 -19.15 22.40 2.06
C GLY A 155 -18.69 20.94 2.10
N SER A 156 -19.58 20.03 1.70
CA SER A 156 -19.27 18.58 1.65
C SER A 156 -20.02 17.81 0.54
N VAL A 157 -20.76 18.48 -0.31
CA VAL A 157 -21.62 17.85 -1.32
C VAL A 157 -20.84 17.22 -2.46
N ILE A 158 -19.78 17.91 -2.95
CA ILE A 158 -18.93 17.39 -4.03
C ILE A 158 -18.21 16.12 -3.55
N ILE A 159 -17.64 16.17 -2.36
CA ILE A 159 -16.92 15.02 -1.81
C ILE A 159 -17.85 13.84 -1.52
N GLN A 160 -19.09 14.10 -1.09
CA GLN A 160 -20.09 13.05 -0.88
C GLN A 160 -20.52 12.43 -2.23
N PHE A 161 -20.77 13.26 -3.24
CA PHE A 161 -21.10 12.83 -4.58
C PHE A 161 -20.01 11.94 -5.18
N LEU A 162 -18.77 12.38 -5.12
CA LEU A 162 -17.62 11.62 -5.59
C LEU A 162 -17.36 10.35 -4.78
N SER A 163 -17.66 10.36 -3.47
CA SER A 163 -17.46 9.19 -2.59
C SER A 163 -18.34 8.01 -2.98
N GLY A 164 -19.58 8.27 -3.41
CA GLY A 164 -20.47 7.22 -3.93
C GLY A 164 -19.91 6.60 -5.22
N GLN A 165 -19.49 7.43 -6.15
CA GLN A 165 -18.86 6.98 -7.40
C GLN A 165 -17.53 6.25 -7.15
N TRP A 166 -16.74 6.70 -6.16
CA TRP A 166 -15.49 6.07 -5.76
C TRP A 166 -15.70 4.63 -5.27
N GLU A 167 -16.69 4.42 -4.39
CA GLU A 167 -17.00 3.08 -3.91
C GLU A 167 -17.39 2.15 -5.07
N GLU A 168 -18.21 2.64 -6.01
CA GLU A 168 -18.62 1.89 -7.19
C GLU A 168 -17.44 1.58 -8.12
N ALA A 169 -16.62 2.59 -8.45
CA ALA A 169 -15.46 2.44 -9.31
C ALA A 169 -14.43 1.43 -8.74
N VAL A 170 -14.18 1.50 -7.43
CA VAL A 170 -13.26 0.57 -6.75
C VAL A 170 -13.82 -0.86 -6.72
N ASN A 171 -15.13 -1.02 -6.42
CA ASN A 171 -15.75 -2.35 -6.37
C ASN A 171 -15.81 -3.01 -7.75
N ASN A 172 -16.04 -2.22 -8.80
CA ASN A 172 -16.11 -2.70 -10.19
C ASN A 172 -14.72 -2.80 -10.85
N ALA A 173 -13.66 -2.35 -10.17
CA ALA A 173 -12.30 -2.28 -10.71
C ALA A 173 -12.24 -1.49 -12.04
N ASP A 174 -13.00 -0.39 -12.13
CA ASP A 174 -13.04 0.50 -13.30
C ASP A 174 -11.86 1.46 -13.25
N GLU A 175 -10.81 1.16 -14.02
CA GLU A 175 -9.56 1.92 -14.05
C GLU A 175 -9.81 3.37 -14.48
N SER A 176 -10.59 3.58 -15.54
CA SER A 176 -10.89 4.91 -16.08
C SER A 176 -11.68 5.76 -15.08
N ALA A 177 -12.64 5.16 -14.36
CA ALA A 177 -13.38 5.87 -13.32
C ALA A 177 -12.49 6.19 -12.11
N VAL A 178 -11.64 5.26 -11.68
CA VAL A 178 -10.67 5.47 -10.60
C VAL A 178 -9.72 6.64 -10.93
N GLU A 179 -9.15 6.67 -12.14
CA GLU A 179 -8.26 7.77 -12.57
C GLU A 179 -8.98 9.12 -12.59
N ARG A 180 -10.17 9.19 -13.19
CA ARG A 180 -10.96 10.43 -13.23
C ARG A 180 -11.31 10.95 -11.85
N LEU A 181 -11.73 10.05 -10.94
CA LEU A 181 -12.11 10.44 -9.59
C LEU A 181 -10.92 10.93 -8.78
N MET A 182 -9.75 10.31 -8.93
CA MET A 182 -8.52 10.81 -8.30
C MET A 182 -8.09 12.16 -8.89
N ALA A 183 -8.20 12.34 -10.21
CA ALA A 183 -7.97 13.64 -10.85
C ALA A 183 -8.93 14.72 -10.34
N SER A 184 -10.17 14.35 -10.01
CA SER A 184 -11.16 15.25 -9.42
C SER A 184 -10.90 15.62 -7.95
N GLY A 185 -9.87 15.02 -7.31
CA GLY A 185 -9.45 15.36 -5.94
C GLY A 185 -9.91 14.38 -4.86
N ILE A 186 -10.46 13.23 -5.22
CA ILE A 186 -10.68 12.13 -4.27
C ILE A 186 -9.31 11.65 -3.74
N SER A 187 -9.24 11.42 -2.45
CA SER A 187 -8.02 10.89 -1.86
C SER A 187 -7.81 9.43 -2.25
N PRO A 188 -6.60 9.03 -2.72
CA PRO A 188 -6.27 7.63 -2.95
C PRO A 188 -6.34 6.77 -1.68
N ASN A 189 -6.45 7.42 -0.52
CA ASN A 189 -6.55 6.78 0.80
C ASN A 189 -7.98 6.74 1.34
N GLN A 190 -8.97 7.19 0.58
CA GLN A 190 -10.37 7.16 1.01
C GLN A 190 -10.84 5.70 1.07
N LEU A 191 -11.12 5.24 2.29
CA LEU A 191 -11.48 3.85 2.53
C LEU A 191 -12.81 3.48 1.85
N VAL A 192 -12.85 2.27 1.31
CA VAL A 192 -14.06 1.62 0.79
C VAL A 192 -14.42 0.48 1.72
N ARG A 193 -15.55 0.60 2.42
CA ARG A 193 -15.99 -0.38 3.45
C ARG A 193 -14.89 -0.69 4.48
N GLY A 194 -14.18 0.34 4.91
CA GLY A 194 -13.11 0.23 5.89
C GLY A 194 -11.77 -0.28 5.35
N ASN A 195 -11.69 -0.63 4.07
CA ASN A 195 -10.46 -1.13 3.45
C ASN A 195 -9.78 -0.07 2.59
N PRO A 196 -8.43 -0.04 2.55
CA PRO A 196 -7.71 0.82 1.63
C PRO A 196 -7.91 0.33 0.19
N PRO A 197 -8.22 1.23 -0.78
CA PRO A 197 -8.49 0.86 -2.17
C PRO A 197 -7.34 0.07 -2.81
N VAL A 198 -6.10 0.49 -2.58
CA VAL A 198 -4.92 -0.25 -3.07
C VAL A 198 -4.93 -1.71 -2.59
N GLY A 199 -5.36 -1.97 -1.36
CA GLY A 199 -5.49 -3.33 -0.82
C GLY A 199 -6.60 -4.13 -1.51
N LEU A 200 -7.72 -3.49 -1.87
CA LEU A 200 -8.79 -4.14 -2.63
C LEU A 200 -8.31 -4.53 -4.04
N PHE A 201 -7.51 -3.68 -4.71
CA PHE A 201 -6.93 -4.01 -6.01
C PHE A 201 -5.87 -5.11 -5.92
N VAL A 202 -5.04 -5.13 -4.87
CA VAL A 202 -4.13 -6.26 -4.60
C VAL A 202 -4.94 -7.54 -4.35
N LYS A 203 -6.02 -7.47 -3.58
CA LYS A 203 -6.91 -8.61 -3.30
C LYS A 203 -7.59 -9.15 -4.55
N SER A 204 -7.99 -8.29 -5.49
CA SER A 204 -8.57 -8.71 -6.78
C SER A 204 -7.53 -9.27 -7.74
N GLY A 205 -6.23 -8.97 -7.56
CA GLY A 205 -5.15 -9.32 -8.49
C GLY A 205 -5.08 -8.38 -9.70
N ASN A 206 -5.63 -7.18 -9.60
CA ASN A 206 -5.59 -6.21 -10.69
C ASN A 206 -4.29 -5.39 -10.64
N ALA A 207 -3.25 -5.89 -11.30
CA ALA A 207 -1.93 -5.26 -11.32
C ALA A 207 -1.94 -3.88 -12.02
N ALA A 208 -2.83 -3.66 -13.00
CA ALA A 208 -2.96 -2.36 -13.66
C ALA A 208 -3.44 -1.31 -12.67
N LEU A 209 -4.56 -1.56 -11.98
CA LEU A 209 -5.10 -0.65 -10.97
C LEU A 209 -4.15 -0.45 -9.78
N VAL A 210 -3.39 -1.48 -9.38
CA VAL A 210 -2.35 -1.29 -8.35
C VAL A 210 -1.31 -0.29 -8.85
N ARG A 211 -0.81 -0.42 -10.08
CA ARG A 211 0.16 0.52 -10.66
C ARG A 211 -0.43 1.94 -10.76
N THR A 212 -1.64 2.07 -11.30
CA THR A 212 -2.35 3.35 -11.37
C THR A 212 -2.48 3.99 -9.99
N MET A 213 -2.94 3.25 -8.98
CA MET A 213 -3.00 3.77 -7.61
C MET A 213 -1.65 4.26 -7.08
N LEU A 214 -0.58 3.53 -7.34
CA LEU A 214 0.77 3.89 -6.86
C LEU A 214 1.27 5.23 -7.42
N THR A 215 0.82 5.67 -8.62
CA THR A 215 1.17 6.98 -9.19
C THR A 215 0.62 8.15 -8.36
N PHE A 216 -0.45 7.93 -7.59
CA PHE A 216 -1.07 8.93 -6.72
C PHE A 216 -0.56 8.89 -5.26
N ASN A 217 0.57 8.24 -5.01
CA ASN A 217 1.22 8.17 -3.70
C ASN A 217 0.28 7.76 -2.55
N PRO A 218 -0.39 6.61 -2.62
CA PRO A 218 -1.23 6.13 -1.54
C PRO A 218 -0.40 5.79 -0.30
N ARG A 219 -1.05 5.76 0.86
CA ARG A 219 -0.41 5.24 2.08
C ARG A 219 -0.20 3.73 1.92
N LEU A 220 1.05 3.29 1.97
CA LEU A 220 1.40 1.87 1.78
C LEU A 220 1.55 1.10 3.10
N LYS A 221 1.79 1.79 4.22
CA LYS A 221 1.81 1.19 5.57
C LYS A 221 0.40 1.09 6.14
N VAL A 222 -0.46 0.35 5.44
CA VAL A 222 -1.87 0.14 5.77
C VAL A 222 -2.17 -1.35 5.88
N GLN A 223 -3.26 -1.67 6.56
CA GLN A 223 -3.77 -3.03 6.70
C GLN A 223 -5.22 -3.09 6.22
N MET A 224 -5.64 -4.24 5.75
CA MET A 224 -7.03 -4.56 5.51
C MET A 224 -7.80 -4.64 6.82
N THR A 225 -9.13 -4.67 6.76
CA THR A 225 -9.99 -4.82 7.96
C THR A 225 -9.73 -6.09 8.75
N ASP A 226 -9.16 -7.12 8.11
CA ASP A 226 -8.75 -8.38 8.76
C ASP A 226 -7.31 -8.36 9.31
N GLY A 227 -6.63 -7.21 9.27
CA GLY A 227 -5.27 -7.02 9.73
C GLY A 227 -4.19 -7.42 8.71
N THR A 228 -4.55 -7.95 7.54
CA THR A 228 -3.59 -8.38 6.50
C THR A 228 -2.88 -7.17 5.89
N SER A 229 -1.54 -7.20 5.80
CA SER A 229 -0.76 -6.16 5.14
C SER A 229 -0.79 -6.30 3.61
N LEU A 230 -0.47 -5.20 2.88
CA LEU A 230 -0.42 -5.23 1.41
C LEU A 230 0.59 -6.24 0.88
N LEU A 231 1.77 -6.32 1.49
CA LEU A 231 2.80 -7.27 1.07
C LEU A 231 2.37 -8.72 1.32
N GLU A 232 1.79 -9.00 2.50
CA GLU A 232 1.25 -10.33 2.80
C GLU A 232 0.20 -10.75 1.80
N LEU A 233 -0.72 -9.85 1.47
CA LEU A 233 -1.80 -10.10 0.52
C LEU A 233 -1.24 -10.40 -0.88
N ALA A 234 -0.27 -9.60 -1.36
CA ALA A 234 0.37 -9.81 -2.65
C ALA A 234 1.14 -11.14 -2.73
N LEU A 235 1.89 -11.49 -1.69
CA LEU A 235 2.61 -12.76 -1.64
C LEU A 235 1.67 -13.97 -1.58
N ARG A 236 0.54 -13.87 -0.87
CA ARG A 236 -0.49 -14.92 -0.85
C ARG A 236 -1.16 -15.11 -2.22
N LYS A 237 -1.31 -14.03 -2.98
CA LYS A 237 -1.83 -14.06 -4.36
C LYS A 237 -0.81 -14.61 -5.35
N GLN A 238 0.47 -14.57 -5.02
CA GLN A 238 1.59 -14.97 -5.87
C GLN A 238 1.59 -14.26 -7.24
N ASP A 239 1.20 -12.99 -7.26
CA ASP A 239 1.25 -12.14 -8.44
C ASP A 239 2.59 -11.40 -8.49
N PRO A 240 3.51 -11.76 -9.43
CA PRO A 240 4.84 -11.16 -9.50
C PRO A 240 4.82 -9.66 -9.78
N ASP A 241 3.89 -9.20 -10.61
CA ASP A 241 3.78 -7.80 -11.01
C ASP A 241 3.37 -6.92 -9.84
N ILE A 242 2.38 -7.37 -9.06
CA ILE A 242 1.92 -6.66 -7.86
C ILE A 242 3.01 -6.65 -6.79
N VAL A 243 3.67 -7.79 -6.53
CA VAL A 243 4.76 -7.88 -5.55
C VAL A 243 5.89 -6.93 -5.90
N SER A 244 6.33 -6.94 -7.16
CA SER A 244 7.40 -6.05 -7.63
C SER A 244 7.01 -4.58 -7.53
N ALA A 245 5.80 -4.21 -7.95
CA ALA A 245 5.30 -2.83 -7.92
C ALA A 245 5.21 -2.27 -6.50
N LEU A 246 4.67 -3.05 -5.55
CA LEU A 246 4.54 -2.64 -4.15
C LEU A 246 5.90 -2.43 -3.48
N LEU A 247 6.85 -3.32 -3.71
CA LEU A 247 8.20 -3.21 -3.15
C LEU A 247 8.97 -2.04 -3.78
N ALA A 248 8.85 -1.84 -5.10
CA ALA A 248 9.44 -0.69 -5.79
C ALA A 248 8.85 0.64 -5.29
N ALA A 249 7.59 0.66 -4.87
CA ALA A 249 6.94 1.81 -4.26
C ALA A 249 7.34 2.04 -2.78
N GLY A 250 8.20 1.18 -2.19
CA GLY A 250 8.81 1.39 -0.88
C GLY A 250 8.11 0.68 0.29
N ILE A 251 7.30 -0.35 0.03
CA ILE A 251 6.84 -1.23 1.12
C ILE A 251 8.05 -1.95 1.72
N PRO A 252 8.20 -1.98 3.06
CA PRO A 252 9.29 -2.73 3.69
C PRO A 252 9.22 -4.22 3.37
N ALA A 253 10.32 -4.76 2.83
CA ALA A 253 10.42 -6.16 2.42
C ALA A 253 10.47 -7.14 3.61
N ASP A 254 10.73 -6.64 4.81
CA ASP A 254 10.81 -7.38 6.08
C ASP A 254 9.56 -7.25 6.96
N GLN A 255 8.52 -6.56 6.48
CA GLN A 255 7.28 -6.37 7.24
C GLN A 255 6.64 -7.72 7.60
N ALA A 256 6.67 -8.08 8.88
CA ALA A 256 6.05 -9.31 9.36
C ALA A 256 4.55 -9.40 9.02
N PHE A 257 4.07 -10.60 8.74
CA PHE A 257 2.66 -10.90 8.51
C PHE A 257 1.86 -10.82 9.80
N MET A 258 0.54 -10.78 9.69
CA MET A 258 -0.38 -10.73 10.84
C MET A 258 -0.13 -11.84 11.88
N ASN A 259 0.28 -13.03 11.43
CA ASN A 259 0.62 -14.16 12.31
C ASN A 259 2.08 -14.16 12.80
N GLY A 260 2.82 -13.06 12.61
CA GLY A 260 4.24 -12.94 12.97
C GLY A 260 5.21 -13.64 12.02
N MET A 261 4.74 -14.28 10.95
CA MET A 261 5.62 -14.93 9.97
C MET A 261 6.45 -13.88 9.21
N HIS A 262 7.74 -14.14 9.08
CA HIS A 262 8.63 -13.29 8.27
C HIS A 262 8.38 -13.54 6.77
N PRO A 263 8.28 -12.50 5.91
CA PRO A 263 8.05 -12.65 4.48
C PRO A 263 9.02 -13.61 3.80
N MET A 264 10.29 -13.57 4.18
CA MET A 264 11.32 -14.44 3.62
C MET A 264 11.04 -15.95 3.88
N GLY A 265 10.52 -16.30 5.06
CA GLY A 265 10.10 -17.67 5.36
C GLY A 265 8.94 -18.13 4.46
N TYR A 266 7.97 -17.26 4.24
CA TYR A 266 6.86 -17.52 3.32
C TYR A 266 7.33 -17.68 1.87
N LEU A 267 8.18 -16.78 1.41
CA LEU A 267 8.77 -16.82 0.07
C LEU A 267 9.45 -18.15 -0.23
N MET A 268 10.32 -18.63 0.67
CA MET A 268 11.12 -19.85 0.44
C MET A 268 10.30 -21.13 0.51
N THR A 269 9.16 -21.12 1.21
CA THR A 269 8.38 -22.35 1.47
C THR A 269 7.07 -22.42 0.70
N ARG A 270 6.52 -21.30 0.24
CA ARG A 270 5.16 -21.20 -0.29
C ARG A 270 5.06 -20.55 -1.67
N CYS A 271 6.04 -19.70 -2.03
CA CYS A 271 5.96 -18.95 -3.27
C CYS A 271 6.61 -19.72 -4.45
N GLN A 272 6.07 -19.44 -5.63
CA GLN A 272 6.65 -19.89 -6.89
C GLN A 272 7.92 -19.10 -7.22
N PRO A 273 8.85 -19.65 -8.00
CA PRO A 273 10.10 -18.98 -8.38
C PRO A 273 9.89 -17.61 -9.01
N ALA A 274 8.85 -17.43 -9.84
CA ALA A 274 8.53 -16.15 -10.44
C ALA A 274 8.22 -15.06 -9.39
N THR A 275 7.46 -15.38 -8.35
CA THR A 275 7.14 -14.47 -7.24
C THR A 275 8.39 -14.16 -6.40
N VAL A 276 9.25 -15.16 -6.15
CA VAL A 276 10.55 -14.97 -5.46
C VAL A 276 11.43 -14.01 -6.26
N LYS A 277 11.53 -14.20 -7.57
CA LYS A 277 12.30 -13.33 -8.48
C LYS A 277 11.76 -11.89 -8.44
N ALA A 278 10.45 -11.73 -8.56
CA ALA A 278 9.80 -10.42 -8.51
C ALA A 278 9.99 -9.71 -7.17
N PHE A 279 9.97 -10.45 -6.06
CA PHE A 279 10.28 -9.92 -4.73
C PHE A 279 11.71 -9.41 -4.65
N ILE A 280 12.70 -10.18 -5.13
CA ILE A 280 14.10 -9.77 -5.11
C ILE A 280 14.31 -8.53 -5.98
N GLN A 281 13.73 -8.50 -7.17
CA GLN A 281 13.82 -7.38 -8.10
C GLN A 281 13.16 -6.11 -7.53
N GLY A 282 11.96 -6.23 -6.98
CA GLY A 282 11.24 -5.10 -6.38
C GLY A 282 11.91 -4.56 -5.12
N ALA A 283 12.45 -5.42 -4.28
CA ALA A 283 13.21 -5.03 -3.08
C ALA A 283 14.62 -4.47 -3.42
N GLY A 284 15.14 -4.76 -4.62
CA GLY A 284 16.44 -4.27 -5.07
C GLY A 284 17.58 -4.57 -4.08
N GLY A 285 18.39 -3.56 -3.75
CA GLY A 285 19.50 -3.71 -2.82
C GLY A 285 19.09 -4.13 -1.39
N ALA A 286 17.82 -3.94 -1.00
CA ALA A 286 17.33 -4.41 0.29
C ALA A 286 17.28 -5.94 0.36
N ALA A 287 16.94 -6.63 -0.75
CA ALA A 287 16.90 -8.09 -0.80
C ALA A 287 18.21 -8.75 -0.37
N GLN A 288 19.34 -8.14 -0.74
CA GLN A 288 20.66 -8.65 -0.37
C GLN A 288 20.95 -8.58 1.14
N ARG A 289 20.29 -7.67 1.86
CA ARG A 289 20.47 -7.45 3.31
C ARG A 289 19.39 -8.12 4.17
N LEU A 290 18.36 -8.70 3.52
CA LEU A 290 17.31 -9.39 4.26
C LEU A 290 17.86 -10.63 4.96
N GLU A 291 17.52 -10.74 6.24
CA GLU A 291 17.86 -11.87 7.10
C GLU A 291 16.67 -12.22 7.98
N MET A 292 16.52 -13.49 8.25
CA MET A 292 15.56 -14.01 9.21
C MET A 292 16.29 -14.72 10.34
N GLY A 293 16.39 -14.06 11.50
CA GLY A 293 17.18 -14.59 12.63
C GLY A 293 18.66 -14.76 12.31
N GLY A 294 19.24 -13.84 11.51
CA GLY A 294 20.64 -13.89 11.07
C GLY A 294 20.91 -14.82 9.89
N ILE A 295 19.88 -15.48 9.33
CA ILE A 295 20.01 -16.39 8.18
C ILE A 295 19.76 -15.61 6.90
N SER A 296 20.68 -15.67 5.94
CA SER A 296 20.55 -15.01 4.65
C SER A 296 19.47 -15.68 3.77
N MET A 297 19.03 -14.97 2.74
CA MET A 297 17.98 -15.48 1.84
C MET A 297 18.40 -16.79 1.15
N LEU A 298 19.65 -16.90 0.69
CA LEU A 298 20.13 -18.11 0.01
C LEU A 298 20.37 -19.27 1.00
N ASN A 299 20.84 -18.98 2.23
CA ASN A 299 20.96 -20.00 3.28
C ASN A 299 19.57 -20.58 3.61
N LEU A 300 18.56 -19.70 3.76
CA LEU A 300 17.21 -20.16 4.02
C LEU A 300 16.63 -20.93 2.82
N ALA A 301 16.87 -20.48 1.59
CA ALA A 301 16.46 -21.21 0.38
C ALA A 301 17.08 -22.61 0.32
N ALA A 302 18.38 -22.74 0.60
CA ALA A 302 19.09 -24.03 0.64
C ALA A 302 18.56 -24.94 1.76
N ARG A 303 18.17 -24.35 2.90
CA ARG A 303 17.60 -25.08 4.06
C ARG A 303 16.21 -25.64 3.79
N VAL A 304 15.28 -24.86 3.14
CA VAL A 304 13.85 -25.21 3.09
C VAL A 304 13.24 -25.13 1.69
N GLY A 305 13.91 -24.49 0.73
CA GLY A 305 13.40 -24.24 -0.61
C GLY A 305 13.54 -25.45 -1.55
N SER A 306 12.84 -25.37 -2.66
CA SER A 306 13.05 -26.28 -3.80
C SER A 306 14.33 -25.87 -4.57
N LEU A 307 14.85 -26.77 -5.41
CA LEU A 307 15.98 -26.45 -6.29
C LEU A 307 15.70 -25.22 -7.17
N GLU A 308 14.48 -25.07 -7.67
CA GLU A 308 14.12 -23.92 -8.52
C GLU A 308 14.11 -22.60 -7.75
N VAL A 309 13.68 -22.60 -6.48
CA VAL A 309 13.77 -21.42 -5.60
C VAL A 309 15.25 -21.08 -5.32
N VAL A 310 16.08 -22.08 -5.02
CA VAL A 310 17.53 -21.88 -4.81
C VAL A 310 18.19 -21.30 -6.07
N LYS A 311 17.89 -21.83 -7.25
CA LYS A 311 18.37 -21.29 -8.53
C LYS A 311 17.97 -19.83 -8.69
N THR A 312 16.70 -19.52 -8.45
CA THR A 312 16.17 -18.16 -8.58
C THR A 312 16.88 -17.17 -7.67
N VAL A 313 17.11 -17.53 -6.40
CA VAL A 313 17.80 -16.66 -5.43
C VAL A 313 19.28 -16.51 -5.80
N ALA A 314 19.96 -17.61 -6.13
CA ALA A 314 21.39 -17.61 -6.46
C ALA A 314 21.69 -16.82 -7.75
N GLU A 315 20.80 -16.88 -8.75
CA GLU A 315 20.92 -16.11 -9.98
C GLU A 315 20.62 -14.63 -9.78
N ALA A 316 19.64 -14.30 -8.94
CA ALA A 316 19.28 -12.93 -8.63
C ALA A 316 20.28 -12.24 -7.69
N ILE A 317 20.94 -13.01 -6.80
CA ILE A 317 21.92 -12.51 -5.81
C ILE A 317 23.20 -13.39 -5.86
N PRO A 318 24.03 -13.29 -6.92
CA PRO A 318 25.22 -14.14 -7.07
C PRO A 318 26.22 -14.00 -5.91
N THR A 319 26.26 -12.84 -5.28
CA THR A 319 27.13 -12.58 -4.11
C THR A 319 26.75 -13.39 -2.88
N ALA A 320 25.55 -13.98 -2.84
CA ALA A 320 25.08 -14.79 -1.71
C ALA A 320 25.65 -16.23 -1.69
N ILE A 321 26.26 -16.71 -2.78
CA ILE A 321 26.74 -18.12 -2.89
C ILE A 321 27.67 -18.51 -1.74
N ASN A 322 28.56 -17.60 -1.33
CA ASN A 322 29.52 -17.82 -0.23
C ASN A 322 29.28 -16.84 0.93
N ARG A 323 28.07 -16.34 1.09
CA ARG A 323 27.72 -15.47 2.21
C ARG A 323 27.39 -16.30 3.44
N GLU A 324 28.16 -16.05 4.49
CA GLU A 324 27.94 -16.64 5.81
C GLU A 324 26.69 -16.05 6.49
N ASP A 325 25.98 -16.87 7.22
CA ASP A 325 24.95 -16.42 8.15
C ASP A 325 25.55 -16.04 9.52
N SER A 326 24.71 -15.75 10.52
CA SER A 326 25.17 -15.37 11.87
C SER A 326 25.95 -16.46 12.61
N LEU A 327 25.86 -17.70 12.17
CA LEU A 327 26.60 -18.85 12.71
C LEU A 327 27.86 -19.16 11.87
N GLY A 328 28.11 -18.41 10.80
CA GLY A 328 29.15 -18.69 9.83
C GLY A 328 28.75 -19.79 8.84
N ASP A 329 27.50 -20.23 8.85
CA ASP A 329 27.05 -21.27 7.93
C ASP A 329 26.88 -20.71 6.51
N LEU A 330 27.39 -21.48 5.53
CA LEU A 330 27.23 -21.20 4.10
C LEU A 330 25.97 -21.87 3.56
N PRO A 331 25.39 -21.37 2.44
CA PRO A 331 24.29 -22.06 1.75
C PRO A 331 24.62 -23.54 1.43
N LEU A 332 25.86 -23.83 1.12
CA LEU A 332 26.34 -25.20 0.86
C LEU A 332 26.19 -26.11 2.08
N PHE A 333 26.46 -25.59 3.30
CA PHE A 333 26.32 -26.34 4.55
C PHE A 333 24.84 -26.68 4.82
N GLU A 334 23.95 -25.74 4.53
CA GLU A 334 22.51 -25.97 4.68
C GLU A 334 21.99 -27.04 3.70
N ALA A 335 22.49 -27.03 2.46
CA ALA A 335 22.16 -28.09 1.48
C ALA A 335 22.68 -29.46 1.95
N ALA A 336 23.91 -29.52 2.46
CA ALA A 336 24.51 -30.73 3.01
C ALA A 336 23.72 -31.23 4.24
N ARG A 337 23.38 -30.34 5.18
CA ARG A 337 22.61 -30.68 6.38
C ARG A 337 21.21 -31.22 6.06
N ARG A 338 20.59 -30.74 4.98
CA ARG A 338 19.31 -31.26 4.47
C ARG A 338 19.46 -32.54 3.68
N GLY A 339 20.69 -32.89 3.28
CA GLY A 339 20.95 -34.01 2.42
C GLY A 339 20.30 -33.86 1.06
N ASN A 340 20.28 -32.64 0.52
CA ASN A 340 19.76 -32.32 -0.81
C ASN A 340 20.92 -32.23 -1.80
N VAL A 341 21.22 -33.36 -2.44
CA VAL A 341 22.33 -33.51 -3.38
C VAL A 341 22.18 -32.57 -4.59
N GLU A 342 20.96 -32.40 -5.11
CA GLU A 342 20.71 -31.55 -6.29
C GLU A 342 21.03 -30.07 -6.00
N VAL A 343 20.58 -29.56 -4.83
CA VAL A 343 20.90 -28.19 -4.38
C VAL A 343 22.38 -28.04 -4.10
N TYR A 344 23.00 -29.04 -3.48
CA TYR A 344 24.43 -29.06 -3.17
C TYR A 344 25.26 -28.96 -4.46
N ASP A 345 25.00 -29.82 -5.47
CA ASP A 345 25.71 -29.80 -6.75
C ASP A 345 25.50 -28.49 -7.51
N TYR A 346 24.29 -27.96 -7.48
CA TYR A 346 24.00 -26.67 -8.10
C TYR A 346 24.86 -25.56 -7.48
N LEU A 347 24.94 -25.48 -6.14
CA LEU A 347 25.72 -24.48 -5.43
C LEU A 347 27.22 -24.63 -5.70
N LEU A 348 27.74 -25.87 -5.73
CA LEU A 348 29.11 -26.15 -6.16
C LEU A 348 29.39 -25.66 -7.58
N GLY A 349 28.50 -25.95 -8.51
CA GLY A 349 28.59 -25.50 -9.91
C GLY A 349 28.57 -23.96 -10.05
N LYS A 350 28.02 -23.24 -9.04
CA LYS A 350 28.04 -21.78 -8.96
C LYS A 350 29.23 -21.22 -8.16
N GLY A 351 30.19 -22.06 -7.75
CA GLY A 351 31.43 -21.65 -7.07
C GLY A 351 31.31 -21.58 -5.55
N ALA A 352 30.39 -22.37 -4.96
CA ALA A 352 30.39 -22.53 -3.51
C ALA A 352 31.65 -23.24 -3.03
N LYS A 353 32.21 -22.75 -1.91
CA LYS A 353 33.47 -23.24 -1.35
C LYS A 353 33.20 -24.43 -0.42
N VAL A 354 33.67 -25.62 -0.81
CA VAL A 354 33.44 -26.85 -0.06
C VAL A 354 34.37 -26.98 1.16
N ASP A 355 35.55 -26.35 1.11
CA ASP A 355 36.58 -26.49 2.14
C ASP A 355 36.50 -25.47 3.28
N ASN A 356 35.48 -24.61 3.27
CA ASN A 356 35.26 -23.66 4.35
C ASN A 356 34.78 -24.36 5.64
N THR A 357 34.86 -23.62 6.74
CA THR A 357 34.27 -24.01 8.03
C THR A 357 33.40 -22.87 8.56
N ASN A 358 32.37 -23.20 9.35
CA ASN A 358 31.56 -22.20 10.04
C ASN A 358 32.25 -21.65 11.31
N SER A 359 31.58 -20.82 12.07
CA SER A 359 32.06 -20.21 13.31
C SER A 359 32.40 -21.24 14.40
N ALA A 360 31.83 -22.43 14.36
CA ALA A 360 32.19 -23.55 15.26
C ALA A 360 33.36 -24.39 14.72
N GLY A 361 33.85 -24.12 13.53
CA GLY A 361 34.88 -24.93 12.85
C GLY A 361 34.33 -26.17 12.14
N GLU A 362 33.02 -26.31 12.08
CA GLU A 362 32.36 -27.43 11.41
C GLU A 362 32.57 -27.36 9.91
N THR A 363 32.86 -28.52 9.30
CA THR A 363 33.09 -28.67 7.85
C THR A 363 31.80 -29.05 7.13
N THR A 364 31.78 -28.92 5.81
CA THR A 364 30.70 -29.45 4.94
C THR A 364 30.39 -30.92 5.20
N LEU A 365 31.43 -31.74 5.47
CA LEU A 365 31.27 -33.15 5.79
C LEU A 365 30.55 -33.38 7.12
N ILE A 366 30.87 -32.59 8.15
CA ILE A 366 30.13 -32.64 9.43
C ILE A 366 28.64 -32.36 9.20
N HIS A 367 28.31 -31.32 8.43
CA HIS A 367 26.93 -31.00 8.09
C HIS A 367 26.25 -32.12 7.27
N ALA A 368 26.98 -32.79 6.35
CA ALA A 368 26.45 -33.94 5.63
C ALA A 368 26.15 -35.12 6.57
N VAL A 369 27.03 -35.38 7.53
CA VAL A 369 26.80 -36.41 8.56
C VAL A 369 25.55 -36.09 9.40
N LEU A 370 25.39 -34.83 9.82
CA LEU A 370 24.22 -34.38 10.58
C LEU A 370 22.91 -34.50 9.80
N SER A 371 22.94 -34.64 8.46
CA SER A 371 21.76 -34.95 7.67
C SER A 371 21.18 -36.34 7.97
N GLY A 372 22.00 -37.27 8.50
CA GLY A 372 21.65 -38.68 8.69
C GLY A 372 21.52 -39.46 7.39
N LYS A 373 21.89 -38.91 6.23
CA LYS A 373 21.72 -39.53 4.90
C LYS A 373 23.07 -40.05 4.36
N PRO A 374 23.29 -41.37 4.28
CA PRO A 374 24.52 -41.96 3.78
C PRO A 374 24.89 -41.48 2.36
N ALA A 375 23.89 -41.36 1.46
CA ALA A 375 24.09 -40.89 0.10
C ALA A 375 24.69 -39.47 0.04
N MET A 376 24.28 -38.56 0.95
CA MET A 376 24.84 -37.21 1.04
C MET A 376 26.29 -37.23 1.53
N VAL A 377 26.58 -38.06 2.53
CA VAL A 377 27.95 -38.22 3.08
C VAL A 377 28.89 -38.75 2.01
N GLN A 378 28.50 -39.82 1.32
CA GLN A 378 29.24 -40.37 0.18
C GLN A 378 29.50 -39.31 -0.89
N HIS A 379 28.48 -38.58 -1.26
CA HIS A 379 28.59 -37.53 -2.27
C HIS A 379 29.56 -36.42 -1.88
N VAL A 380 29.55 -35.97 -0.60
CA VAL A 380 30.49 -34.97 -0.10
C VAL A 380 31.93 -35.53 -0.05
N LEU A 381 32.14 -36.79 0.35
CA LEU A 381 33.44 -37.46 0.35
C LEU A 381 34.10 -37.46 -1.01
N GLU A 382 33.33 -37.56 -2.10
CA GLU A 382 33.85 -37.51 -3.47
C GLU A 382 34.32 -36.11 -3.91
N LYS A 383 33.90 -35.06 -3.21
CA LYS A 383 34.13 -33.65 -3.59
C LYS A 383 35.16 -32.94 -2.72
N ILE A 384 35.51 -33.47 -1.54
CA ILE A 384 36.48 -32.87 -0.60
C ILE A 384 37.85 -33.51 -0.73
N ALA A 385 38.89 -32.78 -0.32
CA ALA A 385 40.24 -33.33 -0.27
C ALA A 385 40.34 -34.37 0.87
N PRO A 386 41.17 -35.44 0.71
CA PRO A 386 41.28 -36.52 1.70
C PRO A 386 41.62 -36.04 3.12
N ASN A 387 42.48 -35.05 3.28
CA ASN A 387 42.83 -34.48 4.57
C ASN A 387 41.68 -33.76 5.28
N ARG A 388 40.58 -33.48 4.59
CA ARG A 388 39.36 -32.85 5.15
C ARG A 388 38.45 -33.87 5.83
N VAL A 389 38.61 -35.16 5.57
CA VAL A 389 37.79 -36.22 6.19
C VAL A 389 37.97 -36.24 7.70
N VAL A 390 39.20 -36.04 8.18
CA VAL A 390 39.59 -36.05 9.60
C VAL A 390 39.64 -34.63 10.21
N ALA A 391 39.18 -33.61 9.48
CA ALA A 391 39.17 -32.24 9.98
C ALA A 391 38.26 -32.12 11.20
N LYS A 392 38.78 -31.45 12.23
CA LYS A 392 38.09 -31.28 13.51
C LYS A 392 37.48 -29.88 13.63
N ASP A 393 36.33 -29.83 14.26
CA ASP A 393 35.72 -28.58 14.70
C ASP A 393 36.51 -27.96 15.89
N ARG A 394 36.06 -26.81 16.40
CA ARG A 394 36.70 -26.13 17.54
C ARG A 394 36.59 -26.91 18.87
N ALA A 395 35.63 -27.84 18.97
CA ALA A 395 35.49 -28.74 20.14
C ALA A 395 36.41 -29.97 20.03
N GLY A 396 37.15 -30.11 18.91
CA GLY A 396 38.03 -31.24 18.68
C GLY A 396 37.34 -32.47 18.08
N HIS A 397 36.12 -32.35 17.63
CA HIS A 397 35.30 -33.43 17.07
C HIS A 397 35.43 -33.46 15.54
N ASP A 398 35.58 -34.64 14.97
CA ASP A 398 35.56 -34.89 13.53
C ASP A 398 34.21 -35.43 13.07
N ALA A 399 34.04 -35.66 11.77
CA ALA A 399 32.84 -36.20 11.19
C ALA A 399 32.46 -37.59 11.76
N LEU A 400 33.45 -38.42 12.09
CA LEU A 400 33.19 -39.75 12.68
C LEU A 400 32.57 -39.65 14.07
N PHE A 401 33.02 -38.69 14.90
CA PHE A 401 32.42 -38.43 16.20
C PHE A 401 30.89 -38.14 16.05
N TYR A 402 30.53 -37.27 15.12
CA TYR A 402 29.11 -36.94 14.89
C TYR A 402 28.33 -38.14 14.34
N ALA A 403 28.92 -38.97 13.48
CA ALA A 403 28.28 -40.21 13.00
C ALA A 403 27.95 -41.17 14.15
N GLN A 404 28.83 -41.29 15.11
CA GLN A 404 28.60 -42.08 16.33
C GLN A 404 27.51 -41.49 17.21
N GLN A 405 27.42 -40.15 17.34
CA GLN A 405 26.38 -39.50 18.12
C GLN A 405 24.97 -39.72 17.50
N ILE A 406 24.84 -39.66 16.18
CA ILE A 406 23.58 -39.94 15.51
C ILE A 406 23.27 -41.43 15.37
N LYS A 407 24.22 -42.30 15.79
CA LYS A 407 24.12 -43.78 15.78
C LYS A 407 23.79 -44.35 14.39
N ASN A 408 24.46 -43.82 13.35
CA ASN A 408 24.27 -44.29 11.97
C ASN A 408 25.50 -45.15 11.54
N ALA A 409 25.36 -46.48 11.67
CA ALA A 409 26.42 -47.42 11.38
C ALA A 409 26.92 -47.39 9.91
N GLU A 410 26.00 -47.08 8.96
CA GLU A 410 26.35 -46.95 7.54
C GLU A 410 27.25 -45.74 7.29
N ILE A 411 26.91 -44.58 7.88
CA ILE A 411 27.76 -43.39 7.80
C ILE A 411 29.09 -43.61 8.51
N GLU A 412 29.12 -44.28 9.68
CA GLU A 412 30.35 -44.60 10.35
C GLU A 412 31.28 -45.44 9.47
N GLN A 413 30.72 -46.44 8.77
CA GLN A 413 31.47 -47.29 7.87
C GLN A 413 32.01 -46.49 6.68
N LEU A 414 31.20 -45.67 6.05
CA LEU A 414 31.64 -44.80 4.93
C LEU A 414 32.82 -43.89 5.33
N LEU A 415 32.78 -43.33 6.55
CA LEU A 415 33.87 -42.48 7.05
C LEU A 415 35.15 -43.24 7.39
N LYS A 416 35.03 -44.49 7.89
CA LYS A 416 36.21 -45.37 8.17
C LYS A 416 36.87 -45.84 6.87
N ASP A 417 36.10 -46.08 5.82
CA ASP A 417 36.59 -46.53 4.51
C ASP A 417 37.09 -45.39 3.64
N ALA A 418 36.81 -44.13 4.03
CA ALA A 418 37.25 -42.97 3.27
C ALA A 418 38.77 -42.75 3.40
N PRO A 419 39.52 -42.42 2.32
CA PRO A 419 40.96 -42.21 2.35
C PRO A 419 41.31 -40.96 3.18
N ALA A 420 42.01 -41.15 4.28
CA ALA A 420 42.42 -40.12 5.25
C ALA A 420 43.86 -39.62 5.04
N LYS A 421 44.38 -39.58 3.84
CA LYS A 421 45.76 -39.18 3.56
C LYS A 421 45.86 -37.79 2.96
#